data_4e7cb73ad2d4f5b716ddf000454cf9ff
#
_entry.id   4e7cb73ad2d4f5b716ddf000454cf9ff
#
_cell.length_a   1.000
_cell.length_b   1.000
_cell.length_c   1.000
_cell.angle_alpha   90.00
_cell.angle_beta   90.00
_cell.angle_gamma   90.00
#
_symmetry.space_group_name_H-M   'P 1'
#
loop_
_entity.id
_entity.type
_entity.pdbx_description
1 polymer ?
#
loop_
_entity_poly.entity_id
_entity_poly.type
_entity_poly.pdbx_seq_one_letter_code
_entity_poly.pdbx_strand_id
1 'polypeptide(L)'
;MVPRDRIQSQRGLILRTPTSVLFVIPWGRHWILGTTDTDWSLDKAHPAASSSDIDYLLAHVNKVLVTPLSREDVEGVYAGLRPLLAGESETTSALSREHVVGHPTPGLVVVAGGKSRPIA
;
A
#
# COMPACT_ATOMS: atom_id res chain seq x y z
N MET A 1 -0.50 -10.66 -4.45
CA MET A 1 0.60 -11.23 -5.27
C MET A 1 -0.02 -12.19 -6.28
N VAL A 2 0.48 -12.17 -7.50
CA VAL A 2 0.03 -13.07 -8.59
C VAL A 2 1.25 -13.73 -9.25
N PRO A 3 1.11 -14.90 -9.91
CA PRO A 3 2.21 -15.59 -10.58
C PRO A 3 2.91 -14.74 -11.65
N ARG A 4 4.20 -14.98 -11.84
CA ARG A 4 5.02 -14.21 -12.77
C ARG A 4 4.57 -14.31 -14.22
N ASP A 5 4.09 -15.46 -14.64
CA ASP A 5 3.65 -15.77 -16.01
C ASP A 5 2.32 -15.09 -16.38
N ARG A 6 1.57 -14.58 -15.40
CA ARG A 6 0.31 -13.88 -15.65
C ARG A 6 0.48 -12.50 -16.28
N ILE A 7 1.64 -11.87 -16.14
CA ILE A 7 1.94 -10.56 -16.73
C ILE A 7 3.22 -10.67 -17.55
N GLN A 8 3.09 -10.53 -18.86
CA GLN A 8 4.22 -10.64 -19.80
C GLN A 8 5.00 -9.32 -19.87
N SER A 9 5.76 -9.04 -18.83
CA SER A 9 6.67 -7.89 -18.78
C SER A 9 7.94 -8.20 -18.00
N GLN A 10 9.01 -7.53 -18.36
CA GLN A 10 10.28 -7.56 -17.60
C GLN A 10 10.39 -6.35 -16.67
N ARG A 11 9.57 -5.33 -16.87
CA ARG A 11 9.64 -4.06 -16.14
C ARG A 11 8.43 -3.90 -15.24
N GLY A 12 8.61 -3.24 -14.10
CA GLY A 12 7.52 -2.80 -13.27
C GLY A 12 6.72 -1.68 -13.94
N LEU A 13 5.48 -1.53 -13.49
CA LEU A 13 4.58 -0.48 -13.96
C LEU A 13 4.17 0.41 -12.80
N ILE A 14 3.96 1.69 -13.09
CA ILE A 14 3.35 2.66 -12.19
C ILE A 14 2.10 3.19 -12.89
N LEU A 15 0.95 2.97 -12.28
CA LEU A 15 -0.34 3.34 -12.82
C LEU A 15 -0.96 4.43 -11.94
N ARG A 16 -1.43 5.51 -12.56
CA ARG A 16 -2.25 6.49 -11.86
C ARG A 16 -3.69 6.01 -11.77
N THR A 17 -4.25 6.07 -10.57
CA THR A 17 -5.66 5.91 -10.32
C THR A 17 -6.28 7.25 -9.95
N PRO A 18 -7.60 7.41 -9.93
CA PRO A 18 -8.23 8.68 -9.56
C PRO A 18 -7.81 9.20 -8.16
N THR A 19 -7.51 8.31 -7.24
CA THR A 19 -7.25 8.64 -5.83
C THR A 19 -5.82 8.36 -5.39
N SER A 20 -5.02 7.61 -6.18
CA SER A 20 -3.72 7.13 -5.73
C SER A 20 -2.81 6.73 -6.89
N VAL A 21 -1.73 6.06 -6.55
CA VAL A 21 -0.77 5.43 -7.48
C VAL A 21 -0.71 3.95 -7.17
N LEU A 22 -0.84 3.13 -8.20
CA LEU A 22 -0.73 1.68 -8.12
C LEU A 22 0.58 1.23 -8.76
N PHE A 23 1.27 0.34 -8.08
CA PHE A 23 2.51 -0.26 -8.54
C PHE A 23 2.27 -1.72 -8.94
N VAL A 24 2.90 -2.15 -10.02
CA VAL A 24 3.01 -3.55 -10.42
C VAL A 24 4.49 -3.87 -10.46
N ILE A 25 4.98 -4.57 -9.46
CA ILE A 25 6.42 -4.77 -9.22
C ILE A 25 6.79 -6.22 -9.43
N PRO A 26 7.78 -6.52 -10.30
CA PRO A 26 8.30 -7.87 -10.42
C PRO A 26 9.03 -8.27 -9.13
N TRP A 27 8.67 -9.43 -8.57
CA TRP A 27 9.24 -9.93 -7.33
C TRP A 27 9.49 -11.45 -7.40
N GLY A 28 10.67 -11.83 -7.75
CA GLY A 28 11.01 -13.24 -7.92
C GLY A 28 10.09 -13.94 -8.92
N ARG A 29 9.37 -14.95 -8.45
CA ARG A 29 8.41 -15.73 -9.25
C ARG A 29 7.00 -15.14 -9.30
N HIS A 30 6.81 -13.93 -8.79
CA HIS A 30 5.51 -13.27 -8.67
C HIS A 30 5.54 -11.83 -9.18
N TRP A 31 4.38 -11.23 -9.21
CA TRP A 31 4.17 -9.80 -9.25
C TRP A 31 3.51 -9.35 -7.95
N ILE A 32 3.99 -8.25 -7.38
CA ILE A 32 3.33 -7.53 -6.31
C ILE A 32 2.50 -6.42 -6.93
N LEU A 33 1.21 -6.42 -6.66
CA LEU A 33 0.27 -5.36 -7.04
C LEU A 33 -0.13 -4.60 -5.77
N GLY A 34 -0.01 -3.30 -5.79
CA GLY A 34 -0.34 -2.41 -4.66
C GLY A 34 -0.06 -0.96 -5.03
N THR A 35 -0.53 -0.01 -4.29
CA THR A 35 -1.06 -0.16 -2.95
C THR A 35 -2.53 0.28 -2.90
N THR A 36 -3.23 -0.15 -1.85
CA THR A 36 -4.40 0.55 -1.34
C THR A 36 -4.00 1.33 -0.09
N ASP A 37 -4.80 2.30 0.30
CA ASP A 37 -4.59 3.11 1.51
C ASP A 37 -5.98 3.31 2.12
N THR A 38 -6.36 2.36 2.97
CA THR A 38 -7.69 2.25 3.58
C THR A 38 -7.57 2.39 5.09
N ASP A 39 -8.54 3.05 5.71
CA ASP A 39 -8.60 3.17 7.15
C ASP A 39 -8.77 1.81 7.80
N TRP A 40 -8.00 1.58 8.87
CA TRP A 40 -8.04 0.33 9.61
C TRP A 40 -8.45 0.56 11.06
N SER A 41 -9.62 0.08 11.43
CA SER A 41 -10.22 0.24 12.76
C SER A 41 -10.24 -1.04 13.60
N LEU A 42 -9.81 -2.16 13.01
CA LEU A 42 -9.79 -3.46 13.69
C LEU A 42 -8.47 -3.71 14.42
N ASP A 43 -8.17 -4.97 14.71
CA ASP A 43 -6.96 -5.37 15.42
C ASP A 43 -5.68 -4.88 14.72
N LYS A 44 -4.91 -4.06 15.43
CA LYS A 44 -3.66 -3.49 14.90
C LYS A 44 -2.52 -4.50 14.85
N ALA A 45 -2.60 -5.60 15.58
CA ALA A 45 -1.59 -6.65 15.56
C ALA A 45 -1.67 -7.50 14.27
N HIS A 46 -2.86 -7.59 13.67
CA HIS A 46 -3.11 -8.43 12.50
C HIS A 46 -3.84 -7.66 11.39
N PRO A 47 -3.20 -6.67 10.77
CA PRO A 47 -3.80 -5.97 9.63
C PRO A 47 -3.97 -6.92 8.45
N ALA A 48 -5.09 -6.84 7.77
CA ALA A 48 -5.40 -7.67 6.62
C ALA A 48 -5.94 -6.84 5.45
N ALA A 49 -5.66 -7.28 4.22
CA ALA A 49 -6.29 -6.72 3.05
C ALA A 49 -7.75 -7.16 2.97
N SER A 50 -8.65 -6.22 2.72
CA SER A 50 -10.06 -6.50 2.54
C SER A 50 -10.36 -7.07 1.14
N SER A 51 -11.52 -7.67 0.98
CA SER A 51 -12.02 -8.11 -0.32
C SER A 51 -12.14 -6.94 -1.31
N SER A 52 -12.57 -5.78 -0.82
CA SER A 52 -12.67 -4.56 -1.64
C SER A 52 -11.32 -4.00 -2.08
N ASP A 53 -10.26 -4.16 -1.28
CA ASP A 53 -8.90 -3.79 -1.69
C ASP A 53 -8.43 -4.64 -2.86
N ILE A 54 -8.69 -5.95 -2.82
CA ILE A 54 -8.35 -6.87 -3.90
C ILE A 54 -9.09 -6.50 -5.18
N ASP A 55 -10.41 -6.27 -5.09
CA ASP A 55 -11.23 -5.88 -6.24
C ASP A 55 -10.76 -4.55 -6.84
N TYR A 56 -10.46 -3.58 -6.00
CA TYR A 56 -9.92 -2.29 -6.44
C TYR A 56 -8.62 -2.47 -7.24
N LEU A 57 -7.68 -3.25 -6.72
CA LEU A 57 -6.40 -3.49 -7.39
C LEU A 57 -6.60 -4.20 -8.74
N LEU A 58 -7.40 -5.26 -8.78
CA LEU A 58 -7.70 -6.00 -10.01
C LEU A 58 -8.42 -5.11 -11.04
N ALA A 59 -9.41 -4.35 -10.62
CA ALA A 59 -10.16 -3.45 -11.52
C ALA A 59 -9.25 -2.39 -12.16
N HIS A 60 -8.24 -1.89 -11.45
CA HIS A 60 -7.35 -0.88 -11.98
C HIS A 60 -6.21 -1.46 -12.82
N VAL A 61 -5.59 -2.55 -12.41
CA VAL A 61 -4.51 -3.15 -13.18
C VAL A 61 -5.02 -3.75 -14.50
N ASN A 62 -6.21 -4.33 -14.50
CA ASN A 62 -6.81 -4.91 -15.71
C ASN A 62 -7.11 -3.90 -16.82
N LYS A 63 -7.14 -2.61 -16.52
CA LYS A 63 -7.28 -1.56 -17.55
C LYS A 63 -6.08 -1.47 -18.50
N VAL A 64 -4.93 -2.00 -18.08
CA VAL A 64 -3.67 -1.92 -18.84
C VAL A 64 -3.10 -3.28 -19.21
N LEU A 65 -3.67 -4.36 -18.70
CA LEU A 65 -3.24 -5.72 -19.02
C LEU A 65 -3.95 -6.24 -20.26
N VAL A 66 -3.22 -6.92 -21.13
CA VAL A 66 -3.79 -7.61 -22.30
C VAL A 66 -4.63 -8.81 -21.85
N THR A 67 -4.14 -9.57 -20.89
CA THR A 67 -4.87 -10.68 -20.27
C THR A 67 -5.29 -10.27 -18.87
N PRO A 68 -6.60 -10.12 -18.61
CA PRO A 68 -7.06 -9.73 -17.29
C PRO A 68 -6.71 -10.77 -16.21
N LEU A 69 -6.44 -10.28 -15.02
CA LEU A 69 -6.29 -11.07 -13.81
C LEU A 69 -7.65 -11.26 -13.14
N SER A 70 -7.84 -12.43 -12.55
CA SER A 70 -9.00 -12.76 -11.71
C SER A 70 -8.59 -12.92 -10.25
N ARG A 71 -9.56 -13.12 -9.36
CA ARG A 71 -9.28 -13.46 -7.96
C ARG A 71 -8.56 -14.81 -7.81
N GLU A 72 -8.78 -15.73 -8.73
CA GLU A 72 -8.14 -17.06 -8.75
C GLU A 72 -6.63 -16.98 -9.02
N ASP A 73 -6.17 -15.87 -9.64
CA ASP A 73 -4.75 -15.61 -9.85
C ASP A 73 -4.05 -15.07 -8.60
N VAL A 74 -4.79 -14.76 -7.54
CA VAL A 74 -4.23 -14.19 -6.32
C VAL A 74 -3.73 -15.30 -5.40
N GLU A 75 -2.44 -15.51 -5.37
CA GLU A 75 -1.78 -16.52 -4.54
C GLU A 75 -1.52 -16.06 -3.10
N GLY A 76 -1.51 -14.76 -2.85
CA GLY A 76 -1.27 -14.23 -1.53
C GLY A 76 -1.53 -12.74 -1.43
N VAL A 77 -1.91 -12.33 -0.23
CA VAL A 77 -2.11 -10.92 0.13
C VAL A 77 -1.34 -10.62 1.41
N TYR A 78 -0.94 -9.37 1.57
CA TYR A 78 -0.40 -8.86 2.83
C TYR A 78 -0.82 -7.41 3.01
N ALA A 79 -0.90 -7.00 4.24
CA ALA A 79 -1.18 -5.63 4.63
C ALA A 79 -0.24 -5.20 5.77
N GLY A 80 -0.06 -3.92 5.91
CA GLY A 80 0.73 -3.34 7.00
C GLY A 80 0.14 -2.00 7.39
N LEU A 81 0.25 -1.65 8.64
CA LEU A 81 -0.18 -0.35 9.14
C LEU A 81 0.88 0.70 8.85
N ARG A 82 0.41 1.87 8.45
CA ARG A 82 1.25 3.06 8.32
C ARG A 82 1.03 3.94 9.54
N PRO A 83 2.07 4.23 10.32
CA PRO A 83 1.95 5.16 11.44
C PRO A 83 1.82 6.58 10.88
N LEU A 84 0.60 7.06 10.79
CA LEU A 84 0.28 8.43 10.41
C LEU A 84 0.02 9.25 11.67
N LEU A 85 0.48 10.49 11.64
CA LEU A 85 0.15 11.44 12.70
C LEU A 85 -1.29 11.90 12.55
N ALA A 86 -2.00 11.99 13.65
CA ALA A 86 -3.31 12.63 13.67
C ALA A 86 -3.17 14.08 13.20
N GLY A 87 -3.94 14.47 12.22
CA GLY A 87 -3.96 15.80 11.63
C GLY A 87 -5.38 16.24 11.32
N GLU A 88 -5.53 17.45 10.83
CA GLU A 88 -6.83 18.03 10.45
C GLU A 88 -7.42 17.48 9.15
N SER A 89 -6.77 16.52 8.51
CA SER A 89 -7.23 15.98 7.23
C SER A 89 -8.27 14.87 7.44
N GLU A 90 -9.36 14.96 6.69
CA GLU A 90 -10.47 14.00 6.72
C GLU A 90 -10.13 12.64 6.07
N THR A 91 -9.02 12.55 5.34
CA THR A 91 -8.64 11.31 4.63
C THR A 91 -7.23 10.87 4.98
N THR A 92 -7.05 9.57 5.22
CA THR A 92 -5.77 8.93 5.54
C THR A 92 -4.68 9.21 4.48
N SER A 93 -5.07 9.28 3.22
CA SER A 93 -4.15 9.55 2.11
C SER A 93 -3.59 10.98 2.10
N ALA A 94 -4.29 11.93 2.72
CA ALA A 94 -3.91 13.35 2.81
C ALA A 94 -3.16 13.70 4.10
N LEU A 95 -3.09 12.77 5.07
CA LEU A 95 -2.33 12.98 6.31
C LEU A 95 -0.84 13.12 6.03
N SER A 96 -0.18 14.01 6.77
CA SER A 96 1.24 14.24 6.64
C SER A 96 2.05 12.97 6.93
N ARG A 97 3.05 12.76 6.10
CA ARG A 97 4.05 11.68 6.27
C ARG A 97 5.37 12.21 6.81
N GLU A 98 5.37 13.44 7.28
CA GLU A 98 6.52 14.07 7.91
C GLU A 98 6.73 13.51 9.32
N HIS A 99 7.95 13.61 9.81
CA HIS A 99 8.23 13.28 11.20
C HIS A 99 7.86 14.46 12.10
N VAL A 100 7.44 14.14 13.31
CA VAL A 100 7.21 15.12 14.37
C VAL A 100 8.05 14.74 15.58
N VAL A 101 8.69 15.73 16.15
CA VAL A 101 9.36 15.63 17.44
C VAL A 101 8.52 16.42 18.44
N GLY A 102 7.98 15.74 19.44
CA GLY A 102 7.12 16.34 20.46
C GLY A 102 7.70 16.19 21.86
N HIS A 103 7.31 17.11 22.73
CA HIS A 103 7.64 17.09 24.16
C HIS A 103 6.34 17.09 24.98
N PRO A 104 5.60 15.97 25.04
CA PRO A 104 4.27 15.93 25.68
C PRO A 104 4.33 16.16 27.19
N THR A 105 5.47 15.93 27.80
CA THR A 105 5.71 16.20 29.22
C THR A 105 7.21 16.46 29.45
N PRO A 106 7.60 17.21 30.50
CA PRO A 106 9.00 17.44 30.81
C PRO A 106 9.80 16.15 30.92
N GLY A 107 10.96 16.09 30.26
CA GLY A 107 11.83 14.91 30.25
C GLY A 107 11.45 13.80 29.28
N LEU A 108 10.32 13.91 28.55
CA LEU A 108 9.92 12.95 27.52
C LEU A 108 10.00 13.56 26.12
N VAL A 109 10.77 12.94 25.24
CA VAL A 109 10.81 13.27 23.82
C VAL A 109 10.14 12.14 23.04
N VAL A 110 9.16 12.49 22.22
CA VAL A 110 8.48 11.56 21.33
C VAL A 110 8.78 11.91 19.88
N VAL A 111 9.23 10.92 19.12
CA VAL A 111 9.42 11.03 17.69
C VAL A 111 8.44 10.09 16.99
N ALA A 112 7.62 10.61 16.12
CA ALA A 112 6.61 9.84 15.41
C ALA A 112 6.49 10.25 13.94
N GLY A 113 5.90 9.40 13.12
CA GLY A 113 5.76 9.61 11.68
C GLY A 113 7.06 9.40 10.93
N GLY A 114 7.15 10.01 9.77
CA GLY A 114 8.31 9.92 8.88
C GLY A 114 8.33 8.63 8.06
N LYS A 115 9.09 8.67 6.97
CA LYS A 115 9.39 7.52 6.15
C LYS A 115 10.86 7.17 6.31
N SER A 116 11.16 6.00 6.85
CA SER A 116 12.54 5.54 6.87
C SER A 116 13.05 5.40 5.42
N ARG A 117 14.15 6.06 5.11
CA ARG A 117 14.90 5.79 3.89
C ARG A 117 16.01 4.82 4.26
N PRO A 118 16.21 3.73 3.50
CA PRO A 118 17.44 2.97 3.65
C PRO A 118 18.60 3.92 3.34
N ILE A 119 19.56 3.97 4.23
CA ILE A 119 20.84 4.65 3.96
C ILE A 119 21.55 3.76 2.95
N ALA A 120 21.76 4.30 1.74
CA ALA A 120 22.56 3.62 0.71
C ALA A 120 24.04 3.71 1.07
#